data_80b57470b1c57ea9b4fb54bdcbe3d05e
#
_entry.id   80b57470b1c57ea9b4fb54bdcbe3d05e
#
_cell.length_a   1.000
_cell.length_b   1.000
_cell.length_c   1.000
_cell.angle_alpha   90.00
_cell.angle_beta   90.00
_cell.angle_gamma   90.00
#
_symmetry.space_group_name_H-M   'P 1'
#
loop_
_entity.id
_entity.type
_entity.pdbx_description
1 polymer ?
#
loop_
_entity_poly.entity_id
_entity_poly.type
_entity_poly.pdbx_seq_one_letter_code
_entity_poly.pdbx_strand_id
1 'polypeptide(L)'
;MLMPKRVKRRKQFRGSMRGKALRGNQINYGEFGLVATEPCWIRSNQIEAARVAMTRYIKRGGKVWIKIFPDKPVTAKPAETRMGSGKGALEYWVAVVKPGRVMFEIAGVSEEIAREALRLAMHKLPCKCKIVSRADLEVGDNSEN
;
A
#
# COMPACT_ATOMS: atom_id res chain seq x y z
N MET A 1 -7.18 0.64 -13.40
CA MET A 1 -6.76 0.66 -12.00
C MET A 1 -6.98 -0.70 -11.35
N LEU A 2 -6.23 -0.98 -10.29
CA LEU A 2 -6.35 -2.25 -9.59
C LEU A 2 -7.71 -2.39 -8.91
N MET A 3 -8.36 -3.53 -9.13
CA MET A 3 -9.61 -3.88 -8.47
C MET A 3 -9.83 -5.39 -8.55
N PRO A 4 -10.61 -6.00 -7.64
CA PRO A 4 -10.90 -7.42 -7.71
C PRO A 4 -11.73 -7.76 -8.96
N LYS A 5 -11.40 -8.87 -9.60
CA LYS A 5 -12.16 -9.36 -10.77
C LYS A 5 -13.52 -9.92 -10.39
N ARG A 6 -13.60 -10.58 -9.23
CA ARG A 6 -14.85 -11.14 -8.71
C ARG A 6 -14.99 -10.78 -7.24
N VAL A 7 -16.18 -10.41 -6.83
CA VAL A 7 -16.47 -10.02 -5.47
C VAL A 7 -17.78 -10.63 -5.03
N LYS A 8 -17.77 -11.35 -3.91
CA LYS A 8 -18.99 -11.89 -3.32
C LYS A 8 -19.90 -10.78 -2.78
N ARG A 9 -19.30 -9.73 -2.24
CA ARG A 9 -20.02 -8.55 -1.74
C ARG A 9 -19.28 -7.30 -2.17
N ARG A 10 -19.96 -6.42 -2.89
CA ARG A 10 -19.39 -5.13 -3.30
C ARG A 10 -19.39 -4.11 -2.16
N LYS A 11 -20.24 -4.29 -1.16
CA LYS A 11 -20.35 -3.38 -0.02
C LYS A 11 -19.99 -4.13 1.24
N GLN A 12 -19.09 -3.55 2.04
CA GLN A 12 -18.60 -4.15 3.29
C GLN A 12 -18.62 -3.11 4.40
N PHE A 13 -18.60 -3.59 5.64
CA PHE A 13 -18.45 -2.73 6.79
C PHE A 13 -17.05 -2.15 6.84
N ARG A 14 -16.91 -0.98 7.48
CA ARG A 14 -15.63 -0.28 7.57
C ARG A 14 -14.53 -1.15 8.21
N GLY A 15 -14.85 -1.90 9.25
CA GLY A 15 -13.87 -2.73 9.94
C GLY A 15 -12.96 -1.96 10.87
N SER A 16 -11.98 -2.67 11.45
CA SER A 16 -11.01 -2.10 12.39
C SER A 16 -9.62 -2.03 11.76
N MET A 17 -8.91 -0.93 12.04
CA MET A 17 -7.53 -0.73 11.58
C MET A 17 -6.52 -0.90 12.73
N ARG A 18 -6.93 -1.50 13.84
CA ARG A 18 -6.07 -1.70 15.01
C ARG A 18 -5.03 -2.77 14.78
N GLY A 19 -3.91 -2.64 15.48
CA GLY A 19 -2.83 -3.62 15.49
C GLY A 19 -1.76 -3.37 14.43
N LYS A 20 -0.76 -4.25 14.44
CA LYS A 20 0.34 -4.22 13.48
C LYS A 20 0.14 -5.30 12.42
N ALA A 21 0.82 -5.17 11.29
CA ALA A 21 0.78 -6.17 10.26
C ALA A 21 1.47 -7.46 10.75
N LEU A 22 0.74 -8.57 10.73
CA LEU A 22 1.28 -9.90 11.06
C LEU A 22 1.79 -10.62 9.81
N ARG A 23 1.29 -10.23 8.65
CA ARG A 23 1.70 -10.76 7.35
C ARG A 23 2.14 -9.61 6.45
N GLY A 24 3.04 -9.91 5.51
CA GLY A 24 3.54 -8.90 4.59
C GLY A 24 4.41 -7.85 5.26
N ASN A 25 5.07 -8.19 6.37
CA ASN A 25 5.97 -7.31 7.10
C ASN A 25 7.43 -7.56 6.77
N GLN A 26 7.72 -8.39 5.77
CA GLN A 26 9.08 -8.73 5.33
C GLN A 26 9.24 -8.44 3.84
N ILE A 27 10.48 -8.15 3.44
CA ILE A 27 10.84 -8.02 2.02
C ILE A 27 11.13 -9.42 1.47
N ASN A 28 10.33 -9.85 0.49
CA ASN A 28 10.42 -11.21 -0.06
C ASN A 28 11.13 -11.27 -1.43
N TYR A 29 10.91 -10.27 -2.27
CA TYR A 29 11.36 -10.29 -3.66
C TYR A 29 12.44 -9.25 -3.95
N GLY A 30 12.36 -8.09 -3.33
CA GLY A 30 13.25 -6.98 -3.56
C GLY A 30 14.40 -6.88 -2.57
N GLU A 31 15.15 -5.81 -2.69
CA GLU A 31 16.25 -5.46 -1.76
C GLU A 31 15.85 -4.33 -0.84
N PHE A 32 14.97 -3.45 -1.31
CA PHE A 32 14.46 -2.28 -0.58
C PHE A 32 12.94 -2.27 -0.62
N GLY A 33 12.34 -1.73 0.40
CA GLY A 33 10.89 -1.67 0.50
C GLY A 33 10.39 -0.39 1.15
N LEU A 34 9.13 -0.08 0.87
CA LEU A 34 8.41 1.02 1.49
C LEU A 34 7.43 0.43 2.50
N VAL A 35 7.60 0.80 3.76
CA VAL A 35 6.83 0.24 4.88
C VAL A 35 5.96 1.33 5.49
N ALA A 36 4.68 1.02 5.72
CA ALA A 36 3.77 1.93 6.39
C ALA A 36 4.13 2.04 7.88
N THR A 37 4.13 3.27 8.40
CA THR A 37 4.39 3.52 9.82
C THR A 37 3.11 3.85 10.58
N GLU A 38 2.01 4.07 9.88
CA GLU A 38 0.70 4.32 10.46
C GLU A 38 -0.38 3.55 9.67
N PRO A 39 -1.55 3.27 10.29
CA PRO A 39 -2.62 2.61 9.57
C PRO A 39 -3.27 3.57 8.58
N CYS A 40 -3.67 3.05 7.40
CA CYS A 40 -4.34 3.87 6.39
C CYS A 40 -5.10 3.02 5.38
N TRP A 41 -5.97 3.68 4.65
CA TRP A 41 -6.64 3.12 3.48
C TRP A 41 -6.02 3.75 2.25
N ILE A 42 -5.46 2.93 1.37
CA ILE A 42 -4.82 3.39 0.14
C ILE A 42 -5.72 3.05 -1.03
N ARG A 43 -6.11 4.08 -1.78
CA ARG A 43 -6.98 3.90 -2.96
C ARG A 43 -6.19 3.29 -4.12
N SER A 44 -6.90 2.62 -5.02
CA SER A 44 -6.28 2.02 -6.20
C SER A 44 -5.56 3.04 -7.06
N ASN A 45 -6.09 4.26 -7.19
CA ASN A 45 -5.43 5.32 -7.96
C ASN A 45 -4.13 5.80 -7.29
N GLN A 46 -4.06 5.80 -5.96
CA GLN A 46 -2.85 6.13 -5.21
C GLN A 46 -1.76 5.07 -5.40
N ILE A 47 -2.15 3.80 -5.37
CA ILE A 47 -1.24 2.68 -5.64
C ILE A 47 -0.65 2.80 -7.05
N GLU A 48 -1.50 3.06 -8.02
CA GLU A 48 -1.08 3.23 -9.41
C GLU A 48 -0.17 4.43 -9.59
N ALA A 49 -0.48 5.56 -8.96
CA ALA A 49 0.35 6.76 -9.01
C ALA A 49 1.74 6.50 -8.40
N ALA A 50 1.81 5.77 -7.29
CA ALA A 50 3.07 5.41 -6.66
C ALA A 50 3.90 4.50 -7.56
N ARG A 51 3.27 3.50 -8.16
CA ARG A 51 3.93 2.58 -9.10
C ARG A 51 4.53 3.35 -10.28
N VAL A 52 3.75 4.24 -10.87
CA VAL A 52 4.21 5.04 -12.02
C VAL A 52 5.39 5.93 -11.63
N ALA A 53 5.33 6.57 -10.45
CA ALA A 53 6.42 7.41 -9.98
C ALA A 53 7.73 6.63 -9.84
N MET A 54 7.66 5.42 -9.25
CA MET A 54 8.83 4.55 -9.10
C MET A 54 9.38 4.08 -10.46
N THR A 55 8.52 3.57 -11.33
CA THR A 55 8.95 3.01 -12.61
C THR A 55 9.54 4.08 -13.54
N ARG A 56 9.01 5.29 -13.50
CA ARG A 56 9.58 6.40 -14.28
C ARG A 56 10.97 6.77 -13.82
N TYR A 57 11.20 6.75 -12.50
CA TYR A 57 12.50 7.11 -11.95
C TYR A 57 13.57 6.07 -12.25
N ILE A 58 13.26 4.79 -12.04
CA ILE A 58 14.24 3.71 -12.27
C ILE A 58 14.37 3.33 -13.75
N LYS A 59 13.43 3.78 -14.58
CA LYS A 59 13.38 3.48 -16.02
C LYS A 59 13.36 1.97 -16.26
N ARG A 60 14.29 1.46 -17.07
CA ARG A 60 14.36 0.03 -17.41
C ARG A 60 15.38 -0.76 -16.55
N GLY A 61 16.04 -0.09 -15.63
CA GLY A 61 17.15 -0.66 -14.88
C GLY A 61 16.79 -1.51 -13.69
N GLY A 62 15.53 -1.58 -13.30
CA GLY A 62 15.16 -2.30 -12.09
C GLY A 62 13.80 -2.94 -12.20
N LYS A 63 13.35 -3.52 -11.07
CA LYS A 63 12.07 -4.19 -10.98
C LYS A 63 11.33 -3.75 -9.72
N VAL A 64 10.00 -3.57 -9.83
CA VAL A 64 9.13 -3.11 -8.77
C VAL A 64 8.05 -4.17 -8.52
N TRP A 65 7.78 -4.46 -7.26
CA TRP A 65 6.66 -5.31 -6.86
C TRP A 65 5.69 -4.51 -6.02
N ILE A 66 4.39 -4.67 -6.31
CA ILE A 66 3.32 -4.13 -5.49
C ILE A 66 2.86 -5.24 -4.56
N LYS A 67 2.98 -5.01 -3.24
CA LYS A 67 2.68 -6.02 -2.22
C LYS A 67 1.32 -5.84 -1.56
N ILE A 68 0.58 -4.82 -1.96
CA ILE A 68 -0.77 -4.56 -1.45
C ILE A 68 -1.76 -4.58 -2.60
N PHE A 69 -3.01 -4.91 -2.30
CA PHE A 69 -4.07 -4.96 -3.31
C PHE A 69 -5.35 -4.31 -2.75
N PRO A 70 -6.01 -3.46 -3.54
CA PRO A 70 -7.24 -2.78 -3.10
C PRO A 70 -8.44 -3.70 -3.23
N ASP A 71 -8.70 -4.48 -2.20
CA ASP A 71 -9.77 -5.47 -2.16
C ASP A 71 -11.00 -5.06 -1.36
N LYS A 72 -10.93 -3.92 -0.66
CA LYS A 72 -12.04 -3.42 0.15
C LYS A 72 -12.82 -2.36 -0.61
N PRO A 73 -14.14 -2.57 -0.83
CA PRO A 73 -14.98 -1.55 -1.46
C PRO A 73 -15.36 -0.47 -0.44
N VAL A 74 -15.33 0.78 -0.90
CA VAL A 74 -15.77 1.92 -0.11
C VAL A 74 -16.97 2.55 -0.80
N THR A 75 -18.03 2.78 -0.04
CA THR A 75 -19.27 3.36 -0.54
C THR A 75 -19.44 4.77 -0.01
N ALA A 76 -20.02 5.64 -0.84
CA ALA A 76 -20.39 6.99 -0.43
C ALA A 76 -21.87 7.19 -0.72
N LYS A 77 -22.58 7.86 0.19
CA LYS A 77 -23.95 8.26 -0.07
C LYS A 77 -23.93 9.52 -0.93
N PRO A 78 -24.83 9.62 -1.94
CA PRO A 78 -24.99 10.87 -2.67
C PRO A 78 -25.37 12.00 -1.70
N ALA A 79 -24.96 13.22 -2.00
CA ALA A 79 -25.21 14.37 -1.14
C ALA A 79 -26.71 14.61 -0.89
N GLU A 80 -27.57 14.19 -1.81
CA GLU A 80 -29.02 14.34 -1.74
C GLU A 80 -29.74 13.21 -1.01
N THR A 81 -29.00 12.14 -0.60
CA THR A 81 -29.62 10.99 0.06
C THR A 81 -29.81 11.27 1.54
N ARG A 82 -31.05 11.05 2.04
CA ARG A 82 -31.37 11.21 3.45
C ARG A 82 -30.65 10.15 4.28
N MET A 83 -30.23 10.53 5.48
CA MET A 83 -29.62 9.60 6.44
C MET A 83 -30.59 8.45 6.74
N GLY A 84 -30.07 7.22 6.75
CA GLY A 84 -30.85 6.02 7.05
C GLY A 84 -31.42 5.28 5.86
N SER A 85 -31.24 5.74 4.63
CA SER A 85 -31.76 5.09 3.43
C SER A 85 -30.88 3.98 2.88
N GLY A 86 -30.00 3.36 3.71
CA GLY A 86 -29.11 2.28 3.34
C GLY A 86 -27.72 2.72 2.90
N LYS A 87 -26.87 1.77 2.51
CA LYS A 87 -25.53 2.07 2.00
C LYS A 87 -25.62 2.74 0.63
N GLY A 88 -24.73 3.70 0.41
CA GLY A 88 -24.57 4.34 -0.88
C GLY A 88 -23.98 3.39 -1.94
N ALA A 89 -23.86 3.89 -3.16
CA ALA A 89 -23.26 3.13 -4.25
C ALA A 89 -21.76 2.93 -4.02
N LEU A 90 -21.22 1.87 -4.65
CA LEU A 90 -19.78 1.62 -4.65
C LEU A 90 -19.07 2.79 -5.34
N GLU A 91 -18.10 3.39 -4.67
CA GLU A 91 -17.36 4.54 -5.19
C GLU A 91 -15.94 4.16 -5.63
N TYR A 92 -15.20 3.48 -4.76
CA TYR A 92 -13.81 3.12 -5.06
C TYR A 92 -13.35 1.92 -4.21
N TRP A 93 -12.20 1.38 -4.57
CA TRP A 93 -11.55 0.27 -3.87
C TRP A 93 -10.32 0.75 -3.13
N VAL A 94 -10.07 0.19 -1.93
CA VAL A 94 -8.92 0.54 -1.10
C VAL A 94 -8.21 -0.71 -0.60
N ALA A 95 -6.91 -0.58 -0.34
CA ALA A 95 -6.14 -1.53 0.43
C ALA A 95 -6.09 -1.05 1.88
N VAL A 96 -6.45 -1.92 2.83
CA VAL A 96 -6.34 -1.63 4.25
C VAL A 96 -4.93 -1.99 4.69
N VAL A 97 -4.17 -0.99 5.12
CA VAL A 97 -2.76 -1.16 5.47
C VAL A 97 -2.57 -0.87 6.95
N LYS A 98 -1.89 -1.81 7.63
CA LYS A 98 -1.53 -1.67 9.05
C LYS A 98 -0.05 -1.31 9.18
N PRO A 99 0.36 -0.68 10.30
CA PRO A 99 1.77 -0.37 10.52
C PRO A 99 2.66 -1.61 10.42
N GLY A 100 3.80 -1.47 9.76
CA GLY A 100 4.73 -2.58 9.53
C GLY A 100 4.53 -3.30 8.21
N ARG A 101 3.46 -3.00 7.47
CA ARG A 101 3.21 -3.63 6.17
C ARG A 101 4.18 -3.11 5.12
N VAL A 102 4.87 -4.03 4.43
CA VAL A 102 5.66 -3.69 3.23
C VAL A 102 4.68 -3.52 2.07
N MET A 103 4.61 -2.33 1.52
CA MET A 103 3.66 -2.00 0.46
C MET A 103 4.25 -2.18 -0.93
N PHE A 104 5.51 -1.79 -1.11
CA PHE A 104 6.22 -1.89 -2.38
C PHE A 104 7.62 -2.39 -2.13
N GLU A 105 8.15 -3.13 -3.12
CA GLU A 105 9.54 -3.60 -3.10
C GLU A 105 10.22 -3.22 -4.41
N ILE A 106 11.53 -3.00 -4.33
CA ILE A 106 12.32 -2.62 -5.50
C ILE A 106 13.66 -3.36 -5.47
N ALA A 107 14.15 -3.76 -6.64
CA ALA A 107 15.43 -4.43 -6.78
C ALA A 107 16.05 -4.12 -8.14
N GLY A 108 17.33 -4.48 -8.29
CA GLY A 108 18.05 -4.33 -9.56
C GLY A 108 18.57 -2.93 -9.82
N VAL A 109 18.58 -2.06 -8.81
CA VAL A 109 19.14 -0.70 -8.88
C VAL A 109 20.00 -0.43 -7.65
N SER A 110 20.84 0.60 -7.71
CA SER A 110 21.65 0.99 -6.56
C SER A 110 20.78 1.46 -5.40
N GLU A 111 21.33 1.44 -4.19
CA GLU A 111 20.61 1.91 -3.00
C GLU A 111 20.13 3.35 -3.16
N GLU A 112 20.98 4.21 -3.68
CA GLU A 112 20.65 5.62 -3.88
C GLU A 112 19.44 5.79 -4.80
N ILE A 113 19.42 5.08 -5.92
CA ILE A 113 18.32 5.12 -6.89
C ILE A 113 17.05 4.51 -6.28
N ALA A 114 17.18 3.39 -5.57
CA ALA A 114 16.03 2.74 -4.92
C ALA A 114 15.39 3.64 -3.87
N ARG A 115 16.20 4.28 -3.02
CA ARG A 115 15.68 5.16 -1.99
C ARG A 115 14.98 6.39 -2.57
N GLU A 116 15.50 6.97 -3.64
CA GLU A 116 14.87 8.10 -4.30
C GLU A 116 13.56 7.69 -4.98
N ALA A 117 13.52 6.54 -5.64
CA ALA A 117 12.31 6.03 -6.26
C ALA A 117 11.20 5.81 -5.21
N LEU A 118 11.57 5.20 -4.08
CA LEU A 118 10.61 4.95 -2.98
C LEU A 118 10.16 6.27 -2.32
N ARG A 119 11.04 7.26 -2.23
CA ARG A 119 10.68 8.58 -1.73
C ARG A 119 9.63 9.24 -2.62
N LEU A 120 9.78 9.15 -3.92
CA LEU A 120 8.81 9.69 -4.88
C LEU A 120 7.46 8.97 -4.76
N ALA A 121 7.50 7.65 -4.56
CA ALA A 121 6.28 6.87 -4.34
C ALA A 121 5.57 7.29 -3.05
N MET A 122 6.33 7.52 -1.99
CA MET A 122 5.80 7.94 -0.69
C MET A 122 4.95 9.21 -0.79
N HIS A 123 5.34 10.15 -1.64
CA HIS A 123 4.59 11.38 -1.85
C HIS A 123 3.21 11.18 -2.48
N LYS A 124 2.96 10.02 -3.07
CA LYS A 124 1.67 9.68 -3.69
C LYS A 124 0.74 8.94 -2.74
N LEU A 125 1.23 8.55 -1.56
CA LEU A 125 0.46 7.76 -0.60
C LEU A 125 -0.09 8.64 0.52
N PRO A 126 -1.24 8.27 1.12
CA PRO A 126 -1.89 9.09 2.15
C PRO A 126 -1.30 8.93 3.54
N CYS A 127 -0.46 7.93 3.76
CA CYS A 127 0.08 7.61 5.08
C CYS A 127 1.57 7.89 5.17
N LYS A 128 2.05 7.97 6.40
CA LYS A 128 3.47 8.06 6.67
C LYS A 128 4.13 6.70 6.45
N CYS A 129 5.29 6.73 5.81
CA CYS A 129 6.02 5.53 5.43
C CYS A 129 7.50 5.70 5.74
N LYS A 130 8.22 4.59 5.77
CA LYS A 130 9.68 4.60 5.86
C LYS A 130 10.25 3.66 4.81
N ILE A 131 11.47 3.97 4.38
CA ILE A 131 12.20 3.15 3.43
C ILE A 131 13.13 2.23 4.22
N VAL A 132 13.06 0.92 3.93
CA VAL A 132 13.87 -0.07 4.63
C VAL A 132 14.62 -0.92 3.60
N SER A 133 15.78 -1.44 4.00
CA SER A 133 16.49 -2.48 3.24
C SER A 133 16.12 -3.84 3.84
N ARG A 134 16.38 -4.91 3.09
CA ARG A 134 16.21 -6.26 3.60
C ARG A 134 17.07 -6.49 4.84
N ALA A 135 18.30 -5.97 4.83
CA ALA A 135 19.21 -6.06 5.95
C ALA A 135 18.68 -5.36 7.21
N ASP A 136 18.03 -4.19 7.05
CA ASP A 136 17.46 -3.45 8.17
C ASP A 136 16.38 -4.27 8.89
N LEU A 137 15.53 -4.97 8.13
CA LEU A 137 14.46 -5.79 8.70
C LEU A 137 15.01 -7.01 9.41
N GLU A 138 16.03 -7.65 8.86
CA GLU A 138 16.69 -8.81 9.49
C GLU A 138 17.34 -8.45 10.81
N VAL A 139 17.99 -7.29 10.89
CA VAL A 139 18.60 -6.78 12.13
C VAL A 139 17.52 -6.47 13.17
N GLY A 140 16.40 -5.89 12.74
CA GLY A 140 15.26 -5.60 13.63
C GLY A 140 14.68 -6.84 14.27
N ASP A 141 14.50 -7.91 13.51
CA ASP A 141 14.00 -9.19 13.99
C ASP A 141 14.95 -9.81 15.03
N ASN A 142 16.25 -9.70 14.81
CA ASN A 142 17.25 -10.21 15.76
C ASN A 142 17.33 -9.41 17.05
N SER A 143 16.99 -8.13 17.04
CA SER A 143 17.06 -7.27 18.22
C SER A 143 15.86 -7.40 19.15
N GLU A 144 14.75 -7.95 18.66
CA GLU A 144 13.55 -8.17 19.47
C GLU A 144 13.55 -9.50 20.22
N ASN A 145 14.55 -10.31 20.00
CA ASN A 145 14.74 -11.58 20.73
C ASN A 145 15.70 -11.38 21.95
#